data_b8c6960787e4f5a239d8ca405cfb458e
#
_entry.id   b8c6960787e4f5a239d8ca405cfb458e
#
_cell.length_a   1.000
_cell.length_b   1.000
_cell.length_c   1.000
_cell.angle_alpha   90.00
_cell.angle_beta   90.00
_cell.angle_gamma   90.00
#
_symmetry.space_group_name_H-M   'P 1'
#
loop_
_entity.id
_entity.type
_entity.pdbx_description
1 polymer ?
#
loop_
_entity_poly.entity_id
_entity_poly.type
_entity_poly.pdbx_seq_one_letter_code
_entity_poly.pdbx_strand_id
1 'polypeptide(L)'
;NRSLLQPFSPVKKFNEKIINTIKNFSPHIIIIGHVFNINDEVFTYCKENNIKICSWFIDSVSPEFLKDKTKSNFFRNLEYVDYCFLTSSPKIFKKNKNFKKLKFIPNPVDTAIDHYKNYNNNHNEYDIFVAISHGQNRGILKKGKFDEREKFINNIISELPHLKVAQFGLNNFEPIW
;
A
#
# COMPACT_ATOMS: atom_id res chain seq x y z
N ASN A 1 22.35 13.97 39.47
CA ASN A 1 22.29 12.91 38.45
C ASN A 1 20.82 12.70 38.04
N ARG A 2 20.36 13.50 37.08
CA ARG A 2 19.10 13.23 36.39
C ARG A 2 19.44 12.28 35.25
N SER A 3 19.15 10.99 35.40
CA SER A 3 19.09 10.06 34.30
C SER A 3 18.00 10.55 33.36
N LEU A 4 18.39 11.11 32.23
CA LEU A 4 17.51 11.45 31.13
C LEU A 4 16.92 10.12 30.63
N LEU A 5 15.70 9.83 31.07
CA LEU A 5 14.87 8.80 30.46
C LEU A 5 14.76 9.16 28.98
N GLN A 6 15.45 8.43 28.11
CA GLN A 6 15.27 8.59 26.67
C GLN A 6 13.79 8.37 26.37
N PRO A 7 13.15 9.30 25.64
CA PRO A 7 11.75 9.16 25.35
C PRO A 7 11.52 7.85 24.60
N PHE A 8 10.53 7.11 25.05
CA PHE A 8 10.07 5.87 24.46
C PHE A 8 9.68 6.13 23.00
N SER A 9 10.50 5.70 22.04
CA SER A 9 10.19 5.78 20.63
C SER A 9 9.62 4.45 20.13
N PRO A 10 8.32 4.37 19.83
CA PRO A 10 7.71 3.15 19.29
C PRO A 10 8.41 2.67 18.01
N VAL A 11 8.90 3.60 17.19
CA VAL A 11 9.61 3.30 15.94
C VAL A 11 10.94 2.61 16.22
N LYS A 12 11.69 3.05 17.24
CA LYS A 12 12.96 2.41 17.61
C LYS A 12 12.75 0.96 18.02
N LYS A 13 11.81 0.69 18.93
CA LYS A 13 11.48 -0.69 19.34
C LYS A 13 10.99 -1.56 18.20
N PHE A 14 10.24 -1.00 17.26
CA PHE A 14 9.81 -1.71 16.08
C PHE A 14 11.00 -2.17 15.23
N ASN A 15 11.97 -1.29 14.98
CA ASN A 15 13.15 -1.61 14.18
C ASN A 15 14.08 -2.60 14.91
N GLU A 16 14.26 -2.47 16.22
CA GLU A 16 14.96 -3.45 17.06
C GLU A 16 14.32 -4.85 16.96
N LYS A 17 12.98 -4.92 17.00
CA LYS A 17 12.25 -6.18 16.85
C LYS A 17 12.48 -6.78 15.46
N ILE A 18 12.48 -5.97 14.39
CA ILE A 18 12.78 -6.44 13.03
C ILE A 18 14.17 -7.06 13.00
N ILE A 19 15.20 -6.35 13.47
CA ILE A 19 16.58 -6.84 13.48
C ILE A 19 16.70 -8.15 14.26
N ASN A 20 16.08 -8.24 15.44
CA ASN A 20 16.09 -9.46 16.25
C ASN A 20 15.38 -10.62 15.54
N THR A 21 14.28 -10.35 14.84
CA THR A 21 13.60 -11.36 14.03
C THR A 21 14.49 -11.86 12.91
N ILE A 22 15.16 -10.95 12.20
CA ILE A 22 16.11 -11.30 11.12
C ILE A 22 17.26 -12.13 11.67
N LYS A 23 17.82 -11.76 12.82
CA LYS A 23 18.89 -12.54 13.49
C LYS A 23 18.46 -13.97 13.81
N ASN A 24 17.27 -14.11 14.39
CA ASN A 24 16.77 -15.42 14.81
C ASN A 24 16.39 -16.31 13.63
N PHE A 25 15.84 -15.73 12.55
CA PHE A 25 15.40 -16.48 11.38
C PHE A 25 16.52 -16.72 10.36
N SER A 26 17.55 -15.86 10.36
CA SER A 26 18.69 -15.91 9.44
C SER A 26 18.28 -16.06 7.95
N PRO A 27 17.41 -15.20 7.42
CA PRO A 27 16.92 -15.32 6.05
C PRO A 27 18.00 -14.90 5.04
N HIS A 28 17.94 -15.46 3.84
CA HIS A 28 18.75 -14.99 2.71
C HIS A 28 18.10 -13.80 2.00
N ILE A 29 16.77 -13.70 2.09
CA ILE A 29 15.97 -12.66 1.44
C ILE A 29 14.89 -12.21 2.41
N ILE A 30 14.65 -10.90 2.48
CA ILE A 30 13.50 -10.31 3.16
C ILE A 30 12.61 -9.59 2.15
N ILE A 31 11.30 -9.67 2.34
CA ILE A 31 10.31 -8.94 1.54
C ILE A 31 9.60 -7.96 2.46
N ILE A 32 9.62 -6.69 2.08
CA ILE A 32 9.06 -5.59 2.86
C ILE A 32 7.86 -5.02 2.10
N GLY A 33 6.65 -5.14 2.66
CA GLY A 33 5.43 -4.61 2.04
C GLY A 33 5.36 -3.08 2.10
N HIS A 34 5.39 -2.51 3.30
CA HIS A 34 5.34 -1.06 3.49
C HIS A 34 6.55 -0.56 4.27
N VAL A 35 7.38 0.25 3.62
CA VAL A 35 8.71 0.66 4.12
C VAL A 35 8.71 1.95 4.94
N PHE A 36 7.54 2.48 5.32
CA PHE A 36 7.44 3.84 5.87
C PHE A 36 8.11 4.04 7.23
N ASN A 37 8.22 3.00 8.06
CA ASN A 37 8.74 3.09 9.41
C ASN A 37 10.04 2.29 9.63
N ILE A 38 10.70 1.91 8.55
CA ILE A 38 11.96 1.17 8.63
C ILE A 38 13.13 2.15 8.61
N ASN A 39 14.00 2.04 9.59
CA ASN A 39 15.18 2.86 9.74
C ASN A 39 16.35 2.30 8.93
N ASP A 40 17.32 3.17 8.66
CA ASP A 40 18.55 2.83 7.95
C ASP A 40 19.34 1.71 8.63
N GLU A 41 19.23 1.58 9.96
CA GLU A 41 19.87 0.51 10.74
C GLU A 41 19.47 -0.89 10.28
N VAL A 42 18.19 -1.09 9.93
CA VAL A 42 17.69 -2.39 9.43
C VAL A 42 18.31 -2.70 8.06
N PHE A 43 18.34 -1.70 7.18
CA PHE A 43 18.93 -1.86 5.85
C PHE A 43 20.44 -2.11 5.92
N THR A 44 21.14 -1.38 6.78
CA THR A 44 22.57 -1.56 7.03
C THR A 44 22.86 -2.96 7.54
N TYR A 45 22.09 -3.42 8.55
CA TYR A 45 22.21 -4.77 9.08
C TYR A 45 22.05 -5.84 7.99
N CYS A 46 21.04 -5.70 7.15
CA CYS A 46 20.81 -6.65 6.05
C CYS A 46 21.99 -6.68 5.07
N LYS A 47 22.50 -5.50 4.71
CA LYS A 47 23.64 -5.37 3.79
C LYS A 47 24.91 -6.00 4.35
N GLU A 48 25.22 -5.74 5.62
CA GLU A 48 26.40 -6.30 6.31
C GLU A 48 26.35 -7.82 6.43
N ASN A 49 25.13 -8.38 6.48
CA ASN A 49 24.92 -9.83 6.57
C ASN A 49 24.57 -10.48 5.22
N ASN A 50 24.76 -9.78 4.09
CA ASN A 50 24.48 -10.27 2.74
C ASN A 50 23.01 -10.70 2.52
N ILE A 51 22.08 -10.14 3.27
CA ILE A 51 20.65 -10.42 3.15
C ILE A 51 20.08 -9.54 2.04
N LYS A 52 19.45 -10.17 1.04
CA LYS A 52 18.79 -9.45 -0.04
C LYS A 52 17.49 -8.82 0.43
N ILE A 53 17.25 -7.57 -0.03
CA ILE A 53 16.07 -6.81 0.35
C ILE A 53 15.20 -6.61 -0.88
N CYS A 54 13.99 -7.13 -0.83
CA CYS A 54 12.95 -6.86 -1.82
C CYS A 54 11.86 -6.01 -1.18
N SER A 55 11.36 -5.02 -1.90
CA SER A 55 10.16 -4.29 -1.48
C SER A 55 9.01 -4.56 -2.43
N TRP A 56 7.79 -4.56 -1.90
CA TRP A 56 6.57 -4.65 -2.67
C TRP A 56 5.70 -3.44 -2.38
N PHE A 57 5.42 -2.67 -3.44
CA PHE A 57 4.62 -1.46 -3.35
C PHE A 57 3.35 -1.63 -4.17
N ILE A 58 2.22 -1.71 -3.47
CA ILE A 58 0.91 -2.03 -4.04
C ILE A 58 0.10 -0.80 -4.46
N ASP A 59 0.46 0.39 -3.96
CA ASP A 59 -0.24 1.60 -4.32
C ASP A 59 0.04 2.01 -5.77
N SER A 60 -0.95 2.66 -6.40
CA SER A 60 -0.76 3.22 -7.72
C SER A 60 0.33 4.29 -7.69
N VAL A 61 1.25 4.19 -8.63
CA VAL A 61 2.30 5.19 -8.85
C VAL A 61 1.94 6.00 -10.07
N SER A 62 1.65 7.29 -9.85
CA SER A 62 1.30 8.25 -10.91
C SER A 62 2.37 9.34 -11.03
N PRO A 63 2.33 10.18 -12.08
CA PRO A 63 3.18 11.36 -12.16
C PRO A 63 3.00 12.32 -10.97
N GLU A 64 1.81 12.40 -10.39
CA GLU A 64 1.51 13.21 -9.20
C GLU A 64 2.18 12.63 -7.97
N PHE A 65 2.23 11.30 -7.85
CA PHE A 65 2.99 10.60 -6.82
C PHE A 65 4.45 11.05 -6.80
N LEU A 66 5.05 11.27 -7.96
CA LEU A 66 6.46 11.68 -8.09
C LEU A 66 6.69 13.11 -7.59
N LYS A 67 5.65 13.96 -7.57
CA LYS A 67 5.71 15.35 -7.10
C LYS A 67 5.41 15.47 -5.61
N ASP A 68 4.86 14.45 -4.99
CA ASP A 68 4.47 14.46 -3.58
C ASP A 68 5.70 14.26 -2.68
N LYS A 69 6.10 15.33 -2.00
CA LYS A 69 7.23 15.33 -1.07
C LYS A 69 7.04 14.34 0.10
N THR A 70 5.79 13.99 0.44
CA THR A 70 5.51 13.01 1.50
C THR A 70 5.91 11.58 1.09
N LYS A 71 6.10 11.35 -0.21
CA LYS A 71 6.57 10.08 -0.79
C LYS A 71 8.09 9.98 -0.89
N SER A 72 8.82 10.95 -0.34
CA SER A 72 10.29 10.96 -0.32
C SER A 72 10.89 9.66 0.25
N ASN A 73 10.22 9.04 1.22
CA ASN A 73 10.65 7.76 1.80
C ASN A 73 10.65 6.62 0.79
N PHE A 74 9.73 6.59 -0.18
CA PHE A 74 9.76 5.61 -1.25
C PHE A 74 11.07 5.71 -2.05
N PHE A 75 11.45 6.91 -2.47
CA PHE A 75 12.68 7.13 -3.24
C PHE A 75 13.94 6.85 -2.43
N ARG A 76 13.96 7.25 -1.16
CA ARG A 76 15.05 6.94 -0.24
C ARG A 76 15.23 5.42 -0.13
N ASN A 77 14.16 4.70 0.07
CA ASN A 77 14.19 3.26 0.27
C ASN A 77 14.62 2.50 -0.99
N LEU A 78 14.38 3.04 -2.19
CA LEU A 78 14.91 2.46 -3.44
C LEU A 78 16.43 2.38 -3.47
N GLU A 79 17.14 3.19 -2.69
CA GLU A 79 18.60 3.14 -2.62
C GLU A 79 19.08 1.89 -1.88
N TYR A 80 18.31 1.43 -0.89
CA TYR A 80 18.67 0.32 -0.02
C TYR A 80 18.21 -1.05 -0.53
N VAL A 81 17.10 -1.11 -1.28
CA VAL A 81 16.57 -2.39 -1.76
C VAL A 81 17.30 -2.90 -2.99
N ASP A 82 17.40 -4.21 -3.12
CA ASP A 82 17.92 -4.87 -4.33
C ASP A 82 16.87 -4.85 -5.45
N TYR A 83 15.60 -5.11 -5.13
CA TYR A 83 14.47 -5.06 -6.05
C TYR A 83 13.25 -4.41 -5.40
N CYS A 84 12.49 -3.67 -6.20
CA CYS A 84 11.21 -3.13 -5.81
C CYS A 84 10.14 -3.59 -6.81
N PHE A 85 9.18 -4.35 -6.33
CA PHE A 85 8.04 -4.82 -7.11
C PHE A 85 6.91 -3.80 -7.04
N LEU A 86 6.38 -3.42 -8.21
CA LEU A 86 5.31 -2.45 -8.36
C LEU A 86 4.12 -3.11 -9.05
N THR A 87 2.91 -2.81 -8.59
CA THR A 87 1.67 -3.17 -9.29
C THR A 87 1.31 -2.18 -10.40
N SER A 88 2.04 -1.07 -10.48
CA SER A 88 1.96 -0.07 -11.55
C SER A 88 3.16 -0.19 -12.50
N SER A 89 2.99 0.29 -13.75
CA SER A 89 4.07 0.25 -14.73
C SER A 89 5.30 1.03 -14.25
N PRO A 90 6.49 0.42 -14.17
CA PRO A 90 7.69 1.13 -13.77
C PRO A 90 8.20 2.12 -14.84
N LYS A 91 7.59 2.17 -16.02
CA LYS A 91 8.03 3.03 -17.13
C LYS A 91 8.07 4.51 -16.78
N ILE A 92 7.24 4.97 -15.85
CA ILE A 92 7.22 6.36 -15.39
C ILE A 92 8.54 6.76 -14.68
N PHE A 93 9.29 5.78 -14.19
CA PHE A 93 10.57 6.00 -13.49
C PHE A 93 11.80 5.88 -14.39
N LYS A 94 11.66 5.78 -15.72
CA LYS A 94 12.81 5.54 -16.62
C LYS A 94 14.00 6.48 -16.41
N LYS A 95 13.73 7.71 -15.96
CA LYS A 95 14.78 8.72 -15.67
C LYS A 95 15.40 8.56 -14.27
N ASN A 96 14.89 7.69 -13.42
CA ASN A 96 15.43 7.47 -12.09
C ASN A 96 16.65 6.53 -12.15
N LYS A 97 17.73 6.87 -11.45
CA LYS A 97 18.96 6.05 -11.37
C LYS A 97 18.70 4.61 -10.91
N ASN A 98 17.66 4.39 -10.10
CA ASN A 98 17.28 3.09 -9.56
C ASN A 98 16.26 2.34 -10.42
N PHE A 99 15.97 2.82 -11.66
CA PHE A 99 14.97 2.21 -12.54
C PHE A 99 15.19 0.71 -12.77
N LYS A 100 16.44 0.27 -12.89
CA LYS A 100 16.77 -1.16 -13.12
C LYS A 100 16.30 -2.08 -11.98
N LYS A 101 16.14 -1.54 -10.77
CA LYS A 101 15.65 -2.28 -9.59
C LYS A 101 14.13 -2.46 -9.60
N LEU A 102 13.40 -1.66 -10.38
CA LEU A 102 11.94 -1.67 -10.43
C LEU A 102 11.45 -2.77 -11.35
N LYS A 103 10.57 -3.60 -10.84
CA LYS A 103 9.95 -4.71 -11.57
C LYS A 103 8.43 -4.62 -11.45
N PHE A 104 7.75 -4.87 -12.55
CA PHE A 104 6.30 -5.00 -12.52
C PHE A 104 5.91 -6.38 -12.01
N ILE A 105 4.94 -6.42 -11.11
CA ILE A 105 4.25 -7.63 -10.68
C ILE A 105 2.76 -7.31 -10.51
N PRO A 106 1.84 -8.07 -11.11
CA PRO A 106 0.42 -7.89 -10.86
C PRO A 106 0.09 -8.20 -9.40
N ASN A 107 -1.07 -7.72 -8.94
CA ASN A 107 -1.56 -8.16 -7.64
C ASN A 107 -1.74 -9.69 -7.66
N PRO A 108 -1.25 -10.39 -6.65
CA PRO A 108 -1.40 -11.83 -6.56
C PRO A 108 -2.87 -12.19 -6.36
N VAL A 109 -3.27 -13.29 -6.95
CA VAL A 109 -4.57 -13.91 -6.77
C VAL A 109 -4.33 -15.29 -6.15
N ASP A 110 -4.97 -15.57 -5.04
CA ASP A 110 -4.97 -16.90 -4.44
C ASP A 110 -6.10 -17.71 -5.08
N THR A 111 -5.75 -18.57 -6.02
CA THR A 111 -6.74 -19.38 -6.74
C THR A 111 -7.48 -20.39 -5.84
N ALA A 112 -6.97 -20.69 -4.65
CA ALA A 112 -7.67 -21.51 -3.67
C ALA A 112 -8.80 -20.75 -2.94
N ILE A 113 -8.64 -19.43 -2.81
CA ILE A 113 -9.61 -18.55 -2.15
C ILE A 113 -10.43 -17.76 -3.19
N ASP A 114 -9.76 -17.23 -4.22
CA ASP A 114 -10.33 -16.32 -5.22
C ASP A 114 -10.96 -17.08 -6.41
N HIS A 115 -11.52 -18.27 -6.18
CA HIS A 115 -12.15 -19.07 -7.24
C HIS A 115 -13.66 -18.83 -7.39
N TYR A 116 -14.23 -17.92 -6.62
CA TYR A 116 -15.65 -17.61 -6.64
C TYR A 116 -16.03 -16.93 -7.96
N LYS A 117 -16.74 -17.67 -8.81
CA LYS A 117 -17.20 -17.21 -10.13
C LYS A 117 -18.66 -16.74 -10.08
N ASN A 118 -18.99 -15.81 -9.21
CA ASN A 118 -20.34 -15.29 -9.02
C ASN A 118 -20.92 -14.60 -10.26
N TYR A 119 -20.09 -14.19 -11.22
CA TYR A 119 -20.52 -13.58 -12.47
C TYR A 119 -21.33 -14.54 -13.36
N ASN A 120 -21.28 -15.86 -13.10
CA ASN A 120 -22.10 -16.87 -13.78
C ASN A 120 -23.42 -17.13 -13.06
N ASN A 121 -23.69 -16.47 -11.95
CA ASN A 121 -24.90 -16.67 -11.17
C ASN A 121 -26.00 -15.70 -11.65
N ASN A 122 -27.04 -16.22 -12.28
CA ASN A 122 -28.17 -15.41 -12.77
C ASN A 122 -29.09 -14.87 -11.66
N HIS A 123 -28.74 -15.12 -10.39
CA HIS A 123 -29.48 -14.69 -9.21
C HIS A 123 -28.74 -13.66 -8.36
N ASN A 124 -27.80 -12.92 -8.96
CA ASN A 124 -27.18 -11.84 -8.27
C ASN A 124 -28.17 -10.75 -7.90
N GLU A 125 -28.25 -10.39 -6.63
CA GLU A 125 -29.13 -9.34 -6.13
C GLU A 125 -28.72 -7.96 -6.64
N TYR A 126 -27.40 -7.78 -6.86
CA TYR A 126 -26.78 -6.54 -7.34
C TYR A 126 -25.93 -6.80 -8.56
N ASP A 127 -25.91 -5.84 -9.48
CA ASP A 127 -25.06 -5.86 -10.67
C ASP A 127 -23.65 -5.40 -10.37
N ILE A 128 -23.52 -4.43 -9.44
CA ILE A 128 -22.24 -3.85 -9.04
C ILE A 128 -22.15 -3.81 -7.52
N PHE A 129 -21.03 -4.28 -6.99
CA PHE A 129 -20.67 -4.16 -5.58
C PHE A 129 -19.47 -3.22 -5.41
N VAL A 130 -19.64 -2.19 -4.59
CA VAL A 130 -18.58 -1.21 -4.30
C VAL A 130 -18.24 -1.24 -2.82
N ALA A 131 -17.01 -1.62 -2.51
CA ALA A 131 -16.46 -1.54 -1.15
C ALA A 131 -15.34 -0.49 -1.13
N ILE A 132 -15.62 0.66 -0.52
CA ILE A 132 -14.62 1.75 -0.43
C ILE A 132 -14.52 2.30 0.98
N SER A 133 -13.30 2.67 1.34
CA SER A 133 -13.03 3.44 2.55
C SER A 133 -12.90 4.91 2.18
N HIS A 134 -13.74 5.77 2.74
CA HIS A 134 -13.74 7.20 2.45
C HIS A 134 -12.51 7.97 2.90
N GLY A 135 -11.71 7.43 3.78
CA GLY A 135 -10.60 8.15 4.37
C GLY A 135 -10.98 9.42 5.15
N GLN A 136 -12.29 9.69 5.33
CA GLN A 136 -12.81 10.91 5.94
C GLN A 136 -12.44 11.10 7.41
N ASN A 137 -12.20 10.04 8.16
CA ASN A 137 -12.01 10.09 9.60
C ASN A 137 -10.56 10.00 10.05
N ARG A 138 -9.62 10.53 9.29
CA ARG A 138 -8.23 10.67 9.75
C ARG A 138 -8.02 11.95 10.55
N GLY A 139 -8.77 12.11 11.66
CA GLY A 139 -8.60 13.19 12.63
C GLY A 139 -9.70 14.26 12.55
N ILE A 140 -10.02 14.84 13.70
CA ILE A 140 -11.13 15.78 13.96
C ILE A 140 -11.08 17.05 13.08
N LEU A 141 -9.94 17.38 12.48
CA LEU A 141 -9.71 18.61 11.71
C LEU A 141 -9.33 18.39 10.23
N LYS A 142 -9.18 17.15 9.79
CA LYS A 142 -8.89 16.89 8.37
C LYS A 142 -10.17 16.44 7.68
N LYS A 143 -10.83 17.36 6.98
CA LYS A 143 -11.72 16.99 5.88
C LYS A 143 -10.92 16.07 4.98
N GLY A 144 -11.35 14.80 4.86
CA GLY A 144 -10.73 13.87 3.95
C GLY A 144 -10.65 14.50 2.56
N LYS A 145 -9.57 14.26 1.84
CA LYS A 145 -9.60 14.52 0.40
C LYS A 145 -10.80 13.78 -0.13
N PHE A 146 -11.72 14.50 -0.74
CA PHE A 146 -12.76 13.93 -1.56
C PHE A 146 -12.04 13.12 -2.61
N ASP A 147 -12.10 11.85 -2.43
CA ASP A 147 -11.53 10.96 -3.36
C ASP A 147 -12.49 10.93 -4.54
N GLU A 148 -11.98 11.05 -5.73
CA GLU A 148 -12.77 11.07 -6.96
C GLU A 148 -13.60 9.78 -7.15
N ARG A 149 -13.40 8.77 -6.30
CA ARG A 149 -14.15 7.51 -6.28
C ARG A 149 -15.63 7.72 -6.04
N GLU A 150 -16.00 8.58 -5.08
CA GLU A 150 -17.41 8.92 -4.83
C GLU A 150 -18.05 9.54 -6.06
N LYS A 151 -17.37 10.52 -6.66
CA LYS A 151 -17.83 11.15 -7.88
C LYS A 151 -17.96 10.13 -9.03
N PHE A 152 -16.99 9.25 -9.15
CA PHE A 152 -16.99 8.21 -10.17
C PHE A 152 -18.20 7.26 -9.99
N ILE A 153 -18.48 6.83 -8.76
CA ILE A 153 -19.61 5.94 -8.46
C ILE A 153 -20.93 6.66 -8.72
N ASN A 154 -21.07 7.91 -8.29
CA ASN A 154 -22.28 8.68 -8.54
C ASN A 154 -22.51 8.91 -10.04
N ASN A 155 -21.46 9.08 -10.82
CA ASN A 155 -21.58 9.15 -12.28
C ASN A 155 -22.07 7.81 -12.85
N ILE A 156 -21.54 6.67 -12.40
CA ILE A 156 -22.01 5.35 -12.85
C ILE A 156 -23.51 5.18 -12.55
N ILE A 157 -23.94 5.51 -11.33
CA ILE A 157 -25.33 5.40 -10.91
C ILE A 157 -26.23 6.30 -11.77
N SER A 158 -25.79 7.53 -12.06
CA SER A 158 -26.59 8.46 -12.86
C SER A 158 -26.64 8.11 -14.35
N GLU A 159 -25.57 7.58 -14.92
CA GLU A 159 -25.50 7.22 -16.34
C GLU A 159 -26.12 5.85 -16.64
N LEU A 160 -26.13 4.94 -15.64
CA LEU A 160 -26.63 3.58 -15.77
C LEU A 160 -27.70 3.26 -14.71
N PRO A 161 -28.86 3.97 -14.72
CA PRO A 161 -29.87 3.87 -13.67
C PRO A 161 -30.58 2.50 -13.62
N HIS A 162 -30.36 1.66 -14.62
CA HIS A 162 -30.89 0.32 -14.65
C HIS A 162 -30.07 -0.69 -13.85
N LEU A 163 -28.85 -0.31 -13.42
CA LEU A 163 -27.99 -1.19 -12.65
C LEU A 163 -28.25 -1.05 -11.15
N LYS A 164 -28.33 -2.19 -10.49
CA LYS A 164 -28.43 -2.26 -9.03
C LYS A 164 -27.04 -2.20 -8.42
N VAL A 165 -26.77 -1.15 -7.67
CA VAL A 165 -25.45 -0.91 -7.06
C VAL A 165 -25.52 -1.06 -5.55
N ALA A 166 -24.76 -2.00 -4.98
CA ALA A 166 -24.54 -2.09 -3.54
C ALA A 166 -23.28 -1.35 -3.14
N GLN A 167 -23.37 -0.50 -2.12
CA GLN A 167 -22.24 0.27 -1.60
C GLN A 167 -21.96 -0.07 -0.14
N PHE A 168 -20.67 -0.33 0.17
CA PHE A 168 -20.19 -0.52 1.53
C PHE A 168 -18.99 0.39 1.78
N GLY A 169 -19.04 1.16 2.87
CA GLY A 169 -17.95 2.05 3.24
C GLY A 169 -18.13 2.68 4.62
N LEU A 170 -17.11 3.35 5.11
CA LEU A 170 -17.16 4.08 6.35
C LEU A 170 -17.99 5.36 6.18
N ASN A 171 -19.09 5.42 6.89
CA ASN A 171 -19.96 6.57 7.15
C ASN A 171 -20.78 7.12 5.99
N ASN A 172 -22.09 7.02 6.16
CA ASN A 172 -23.15 7.74 5.45
C ASN A 172 -23.52 7.31 4.05
N PHE A 173 -23.10 6.16 3.57
CA PHE A 173 -23.81 5.54 2.47
C PHE A 173 -24.95 4.70 3.02
N GLU A 174 -26.14 5.25 2.97
CA GLU A 174 -27.31 4.41 2.96
C GLU A 174 -27.30 3.62 1.66
N PRO A 175 -27.66 2.30 1.71
CA PRO A 175 -27.84 1.57 0.48
C PRO A 175 -28.86 2.31 -0.37
N ILE A 176 -28.48 2.69 -1.57
CA ILE A 176 -29.42 3.23 -2.54
C ILE A 176 -30.11 2.02 -3.15
N TRP A 177 -31.33 1.77 -2.67
CA TRP A 177 -32.23 0.71 -3.18
C TRP A 177 -32.94 1.17 -4.43
#